data_108eb9c170a80ee3043dfe23a3bfdae4
#
_entry.id   108eb9c170a80ee3043dfe23a3bfdae4
#
_cell.length_a   1.000
_cell.length_b   1.000
_cell.length_c   1.000
_cell.angle_alpha   90.00
_cell.angle_beta   90.00
_cell.angle_gamma   90.00
#
_symmetry.space_group_name_H-M   'P 1'
#
loop_
_entity.id
_entity.type
_entity.pdbx_description
1 polymer ?
#
loop_
_entity_poly.entity_id
_entity_poly.type
_entity_poly.pdbx_seq_one_letter_code
_entity_poly.pdbx_strand_id
1 'polypeptide(L)'
;MIPLAFGVGSALTALVGRAVGAGDWHTARRTAWVGAFLALLIAGTAGAAVGLAPMQFASLFSGDAEVVAIAARALSWVGPAFGGFGLGMALYFASMGAGRMRWPVAAGLCRIALAAGGGWVLANVFGMGLDGHFLGVALGITAYGVVTALGVRQGEWPGR
;
A
#
# COMPACT_ATOMS: atom_id res chain seq x y z
N MET A 1 -8.47 7.21 -5.10
CA MET A 1 -7.98 6.21 -4.10
C MET A 1 -7.69 6.80 -2.74
N ILE A 2 -6.98 7.93 -2.63
CA ILE A 2 -6.61 8.56 -1.35
C ILE A 2 -7.81 8.82 -0.43
N PRO A 3 -8.94 9.43 -0.88
CA PRO A 3 -10.08 9.68 0.00
C PRO A 3 -10.71 8.43 0.62
N LEU A 4 -10.78 7.33 -0.14
CA LEU A 4 -11.29 6.04 0.36
C LEU A 4 -10.37 5.43 1.42
N ALA A 5 -9.05 5.49 1.20
CA ALA A 5 -8.07 5.02 2.17
C ALA A 5 -8.12 5.81 3.47
N PHE A 6 -8.32 7.13 3.40
CA PHE A 6 -8.48 7.99 4.57
C PHE A 6 -9.79 7.76 5.31
N GLY A 7 -10.91 7.53 4.61
CA GLY A 7 -12.21 7.24 5.23
C GLY A 7 -12.17 5.95 6.05
N VAL A 8 -11.70 4.86 5.47
CA VAL A 8 -11.51 3.58 6.17
C VAL A 8 -10.44 3.71 7.26
N GLY A 9 -9.37 4.44 6.96
CA GLY A 9 -8.24 4.62 7.87
C GLY A 9 -8.62 5.35 9.17
N SER A 10 -9.36 6.46 9.07
CA SER A 10 -9.80 7.21 10.26
C SER A 10 -10.71 6.39 11.17
N ALA A 11 -11.61 5.60 10.59
CA ALA A 11 -12.45 4.67 11.34
C ALA A 11 -11.61 3.61 12.05
N LEU A 12 -10.60 3.04 11.37
CA LEU A 12 -9.69 2.06 12.00
C LEU A 12 -8.89 2.67 13.14
N THR A 13 -8.39 3.89 13.00
CA THR A 13 -7.66 4.59 14.08
C THR A 13 -8.54 4.71 15.31
N ALA A 14 -9.80 5.14 15.15
CA ALA A 14 -10.74 5.31 16.26
C ALA A 14 -11.12 3.97 16.91
N LEU A 15 -11.45 2.95 16.12
CA LEU A 15 -11.89 1.64 16.62
C LEU A 15 -10.75 0.90 17.35
N VAL A 16 -9.55 0.90 16.75
CA VAL A 16 -8.38 0.29 17.37
C VAL A 16 -7.96 1.06 18.62
N GLY A 17 -7.95 2.40 18.56
CA GLY A 17 -7.62 3.23 19.72
C GLY A 17 -8.57 3.00 20.90
N ARG A 18 -9.88 2.86 20.66
CA ARG A 18 -10.85 2.49 21.70
C ARG A 18 -10.57 1.13 22.32
N ALA A 19 -10.31 0.12 21.51
CA ALA A 19 -10.03 -1.24 21.99
C ALA A 19 -8.75 -1.27 22.82
N VAL A 20 -7.70 -0.57 22.37
CA VAL A 20 -6.44 -0.42 23.11
C VAL A 20 -6.64 0.34 24.43
N GLY A 21 -7.42 1.43 24.42
CA GLY A 21 -7.75 2.17 25.62
C GLY A 21 -8.55 1.36 26.66
N ALA A 22 -9.32 0.37 26.21
CA ALA A 22 -10.02 -0.59 27.05
C ALA A 22 -9.13 -1.78 27.50
N GLY A 23 -7.86 -1.85 27.07
CA GLY A 23 -6.96 -2.98 27.34
C GLY A 23 -7.22 -4.22 26.49
N ASP A 24 -8.18 -4.17 25.57
CA ASP A 24 -8.57 -5.31 24.72
C ASP A 24 -7.73 -5.34 23.42
N TRP A 25 -6.51 -5.84 23.54
CA TRP A 25 -5.57 -6.01 22.43
C TRP A 25 -6.02 -7.06 21.41
N HIS A 26 -6.82 -8.04 21.84
CA HIS A 26 -7.37 -9.06 20.94
C HIS A 26 -8.33 -8.43 19.93
N THR A 27 -9.30 -7.66 20.43
CA THR A 27 -10.26 -6.93 19.58
C THR A 27 -9.54 -5.88 18.72
N ALA A 28 -8.55 -5.17 19.27
CA ALA A 28 -7.74 -4.21 18.51
C ALA A 28 -7.07 -4.88 17.29
N ARG A 29 -6.40 -6.01 17.51
CA ARG A 29 -5.72 -6.77 16.44
C ARG A 29 -6.72 -7.31 15.41
N ARG A 30 -7.83 -7.90 15.86
CA ARG A 30 -8.88 -8.41 14.98
C ARG A 30 -9.45 -7.31 14.09
N THR A 31 -9.78 -6.16 14.66
CA THR A 31 -10.29 -4.98 13.95
C THR A 31 -9.28 -4.49 12.91
N ALA A 32 -8.00 -4.40 13.27
CA ALA A 32 -6.93 -4.00 12.35
C ALA A 32 -6.84 -4.94 11.14
N TRP A 33 -6.88 -6.26 11.35
CA TRP A 33 -6.79 -7.24 10.27
C TRP A 33 -8.04 -7.27 9.38
N VAL A 34 -9.23 -7.16 9.96
CA VAL A 34 -10.48 -7.07 9.18
C VAL A 34 -10.46 -5.84 8.28
N GLY A 35 -10.10 -4.67 8.83
CA GLY A 35 -9.99 -3.46 8.04
C GLY A 35 -8.89 -3.52 6.98
N ALA A 36 -7.75 -4.14 7.31
CA ALA A 36 -6.66 -4.34 6.37
C ALA A 36 -7.04 -5.25 5.19
N PHE A 37 -7.78 -6.32 5.47
CA PHE A 37 -8.27 -7.24 4.44
C PHE A 37 -9.30 -6.58 3.53
N LEU A 38 -10.24 -5.80 4.09
CA LEU A 38 -11.19 -5.02 3.32
C LEU A 38 -10.49 -3.99 2.42
N ALA A 39 -9.50 -3.27 2.96
CA ALA A 39 -8.74 -2.30 2.19
C ALA A 39 -7.90 -2.97 1.08
N LEU A 40 -7.33 -4.15 1.34
CA LEU A 40 -6.63 -4.96 0.34
C LEU A 40 -7.58 -5.37 -0.80
N LEU A 41 -8.79 -5.83 -0.47
CA LEU A 41 -9.76 -6.22 -1.49
C LEU A 41 -10.21 -5.03 -2.32
N ILE A 42 -10.59 -3.91 -1.69
CA ILE A 42 -11.06 -2.71 -2.39
C ILE A 42 -9.95 -2.13 -3.27
N ALA A 43 -8.76 -1.91 -2.72
CA ALA A 43 -7.65 -1.36 -3.49
C ALA A 43 -7.11 -2.36 -4.51
N GLY A 44 -7.09 -3.65 -4.17
CA GLY A 44 -6.63 -4.72 -5.06
C GLY A 44 -7.54 -4.93 -6.26
N THR A 45 -8.86 -4.95 -6.07
CA THR A 45 -9.82 -5.06 -7.17
C THR A 45 -9.76 -3.85 -8.09
N ALA A 46 -9.69 -2.64 -7.52
CA ALA A 46 -9.53 -1.43 -8.30
C ALA A 46 -8.18 -1.40 -9.05
N GLY A 47 -7.09 -1.82 -8.39
CA GLY A 47 -5.78 -1.92 -9.00
C GLY A 47 -5.71 -2.96 -10.09
N ALA A 48 -6.36 -4.12 -9.88
CA ALA A 48 -6.47 -5.17 -10.90
C ALA A 48 -7.26 -4.66 -12.14
N ALA A 49 -8.38 -3.99 -11.94
CA ALA A 49 -9.15 -3.40 -13.04
C ALA A 49 -8.32 -2.41 -13.86
N VAL A 50 -7.56 -1.54 -13.19
CA VAL A 50 -6.65 -0.59 -13.84
C VAL A 50 -5.50 -1.30 -14.56
N GLY A 51 -4.93 -2.34 -13.94
CA GLY A 51 -3.83 -3.13 -14.52
C GLY A 51 -4.24 -4.00 -15.71
N LEU A 52 -5.51 -4.45 -15.76
CA LEU A 52 -6.06 -5.24 -16.86
C LEU A 52 -6.48 -4.39 -18.07
N ALA A 53 -6.86 -3.13 -17.82
CA ALA A 53 -7.31 -2.21 -18.87
C ALA A 53 -6.57 -0.86 -18.83
N PRO A 54 -5.22 -0.85 -18.80
CA PRO A 54 -4.45 0.35 -18.50
C PRO A 54 -4.61 1.45 -19.56
N MET A 55 -4.75 1.07 -20.83
CA MET A 55 -4.95 2.00 -21.95
C MET A 55 -6.27 2.78 -21.82
N GLN A 56 -7.38 2.07 -21.50
CA GLN A 56 -8.68 2.69 -21.33
C GLN A 56 -8.69 3.66 -20.16
N PHE A 57 -8.03 3.27 -19.04
CA PHE A 57 -7.90 4.16 -17.88
C PHE A 57 -7.02 5.38 -18.17
N ALA A 58 -5.89 5.20 -18.86
CA ALA A 58 -4.99 6.30 -19.18
C ALA A 58 -5.64 7.31 -20.15
N SER A 59 -6.41 6.85 -21.14
CA SER A 59 -7.09 7.70 -22.10
C SER A 59 -8.19 8.59 -21.52
N LEU A 60 -8.69 8.28 -20.31
CA LEU A 60 -9.64 9.14 -19.60
C LEU A 60 -9.02 10.45 -19.11
N PHE A 61 -7.70 10.51 -18.99
CA PHE A 61 -6.98 11.63 -18.41
C PHE A 61 -6.19 12.45 -19.43
N SER A 62 -5.90 11.91 -20.60
CA SER A 62 -5.14 12.60 -21.65
C SER A 62 -5.58 12.15 -23.03
N GLY A 63 -5.60 13.10 -23.99
CA GLY A 63 -5.79 12.83 -25.41
C GLY A 63 -4.46 12.62 -26.17
N ASP A 64 -3.32 12.84 -25.51
CA ASP A 64 -2.01 12.67 -26.11
C ASP A 64 -1.60 11.20 -26.11
N ALA A 65 -1.36 10.64 -27.30
CA ALA A 65 -1.08 9.22 -27.47
C ALA A 65 0.23 8.78 -26.78
N GLU A 66 1.25 9.64 -26.73
CA GLU A 66 2.52 9.34 -26.06
C GLU A 66 2.36 9.30 -24.55
N VAL A 67 1.66 10.28 -23.99
CA VAL A 67 1.34 10.33 -22.56
C VAL A 67 0.50 9.13 -22.15
N VAL A 68 -0.51 8.78 -22.94
CA VAL A 68 -1.39 7.62 -22.67
C VAL A 68 -0.58 6.31 -22.70
N ALA A 69 0.33 6.15 -23.65
CA ALA A 69 1.16 4.95 -23.72
C ALA A 69 2.08 4.78 -22.51
N ILE A 70 2.74 5.87 -22.07
CA ILE A 70 3.62 5.86 -20.88
C ILE A 70 2.80 5.60 -19.61
N ALA A 71 1.65 6.28 -19.46
CA ALA A 71 0.76 6.10 -18.33
C ALA A 71 0.21 4.66 -18.26
N ALA A 72 -0.18 4.08 -19.38
CA ALA A 72 -0.66 2.71 -19.45
C ALA A 72 0.44 1.69 -19.04
N ARG A 73 1.69 1.90 -19.49
CA ARG A 73 2.83 1.09 -19.01
C ARG A 73 3.03 1.20 -17.51
N ALA A 74 2.98 2.40 -16.95
CA ALA A 74 3.08 2.60 -15.50
C ALA A 74 1.95 1.87 -14.75
N LEU A 75 0.70 2.01 -15.22
CA LEU A 75 -0.47 1.39 -14.61
C LEU A 75 -0.43 -0.14 -14.67
N SER A 76 0.12 -0.74 -15.72
CA SER A 76 0.26 -2.19 -15.82
C SER A 76 1.22 -2.76 -14.77
N TRP A 77 2.28 -2.04 -14.42
CA TRP A 77 3.23 -2.43 -13.37
C TRP A 77 2.72 -2.13 -11.96
N VAL A 78 2.14 -0.95 -11.75
CA VAL A 78 1.78 -0.45 -10.42
C VAL A 78 0.38 -0.90 -10.01
N GLY A 79 -0.53 -1.12 -10.97
CA GLY A 79 -1.92 -1.50 -10.70
C GLY A 79 -2.03 -2.71 -9.77
N PRO A 80 -1.39 -3.85 -10.07
CA PRO A 80 -1.43 -5.04 -9.20
C PRO A 80 -0.92 -4.80 -7.78
N ALA A 81 -0.01 -3.83 -7.57
CA ALA A 81 0.55 -3.50 -6.27
C ALA A 81 -0.42 -2.70 -5.36
N PHE A 82 -1.52 -2.14 -5.91
CA PHE A 82 -2.46 -1.34 -5.12
C PHE A 82 -3.10 -2.08 -3.95
N GLY A 83 -3.28 -3.40 -4.07
CA GLY A 83 -3.72 -4.22 -2.94
C GLY A 83 -2.77 -4.14 -1.76
N GLY A 84 -1.46 -4.22 -2.01
CA GLY A 84 -0.42 -4.03 -1.00
C GLY A 84 -0.44 -2.64 -0.37
N PHE A 85 -0.74 -1.60 -1.17
CA PHE A 85 -0.92 -0.25 -0.66
C PHE A 85 -2.12 -0.14 0.27
N GLY A 86 -3.27 -0.68 -0.13
CA GLY A 86 -4.49 -0.68 0.70
C GLY A 86 -4.27 -1.37 2.04
N LEU A 87 -3.67 -2.57 2.01
CA LEU A 87 -3.28 -3.32 3.20
C LEU A 87 -2.38 -2.49 4.12
N GLY A 88 -1.29 -1.96 3.57
CA GLY A 88 -0.30 -1.19 4.33
C GLY A 88 -0.88 0.07 4.94
N MET A 89 -1.70 0.81 4.20
CA MET A 89 -2.36 2.04 4.70
C MET A 89 -3.35 1.73 5.82
N ALA A 90 -4.18 0.70 5.69
CA ALA A 90 -5.11 0.30 6.75
C ALA A 90 -4.37 -0.07 8.04
N LEU A 91 -3.31 -0.87 7.93
CA LEU A 91 -2.48 -1.24 9.08
C LEU A 91 -1.66 -0.06 9.64
N TYR A 92 -1.26 0.89 8.81
CA TYR A 92 -0.66 2.15 9.26
C TYR A 92 -1.62 2.93 10.17
N PHE A 93 -2.87 3.13 9.75
CA PHE A 93 -3.88 3.81 10.54
C PHE A 93 -4.25 3.04 11.81
N ALA A 94 -4.35 1.72 11.73
CA ALA A 94 -4.54 0.87 12.90
C ALA A 94 -3.39 1.00 13.90
N SER A 95 -2.14 1.01 13.41
CA SER A 95 -0.95 1.19 14.24
C SER A 95 -0.89 2.59 14.88
N MET A 96 -1.39 3.61 14.17
CA MET A 96 -1.54 4.96 14.72
C MET A 96 -2.54 4.96 15.89
N GLY A 97 -3.68 4.30 15.75
CA GLY A 97 -4.66 4.10 16.82
C GLY A 97 -4.09 3.32 18.01
N ALA A 98 -3.19 2.37 17.76
CA ALA A 98 -2.52 1.59 18.80
C ALA A 98 -1.31 2.30 19.45
N GLY A 99 -0.88 3.46 18.95
CA GLY A 99 0.34 4.16 19.39
C GLY A 99 1.64 3.41 19.02
N ARG A 100 1.61 2.54 18.01
CA ARG A 100 2.73 1.65 17.63
C ARG A 100 3.21 1.94 16.22
N MET A 101 4.05 2.99 16.06
CA MET A 101 4.43 3.53 14.76
C MET A 101 5.78 3.07 14.20
N ARG A 102 6.57 2.26 14.94
CA ARG A 102 7.91 1.86 14.50
C ARG A 102 7.91 1.10 13.16
N TRP A 103 7.06 0.08 13.05
CA TRP A 103 6.97 -0.74 11.85
C TRP A 103 6.37 0.01 10.64
N PRO A 104 5.27 0.78 10.80
CA PRO A 104 4.78 1.63 9.71
C PRO A 104 5.81 2.64 9.19
N VAL A 105 6.60 3.25 10.08
CA VAL A 105 7.69 4.15 9.68
C VAL A 105 8.79 3.40 8.94
N ALA A 106 9.25 2.26 9.47
CA ALA A 106 10.23 1.41 8.80
C ALA A 106 9.74 0.94 7.41
N ALA A 107 8.45 0.57 7.31
CA ALA A 107 7.82 0.20 6.04
C ALA A 107 7.82 1.36 5.04
N GLY A 108 7.54 2.58 5.50
CA GLY A 108 7.61 3.79 4.68
C GLY A 108 9.01 4.06 4.14
N LEU A 109 10.03 3.94 4.97
CA LEU A 109 11.43 4.07 4.56
C LEU A 109 11.85 2.98 3.57
N CYS A 110 11.47 1.73 3.83
CA CYS A 110 11.71 0.59 2.94
C CYS A 110 11.06 0.83 1.56
N ARG A 111 9.82 1.33 1.54
CA ARG A 111 9.11 1.69 0.31
C ARG A 111 9.88 2.73 -0.50
N ILE A 112 10.36 3.80 0.14
CA ILE A 112 11.13 4.87 -0.54
C ILE A 112 12.44 4.32 -1.08
N ALA A 113 13.17 3.54 -0.28
CA ALA A 113 14.43 2.94 -0.68
C ALA A 113 14.27 2.00 -1.88
N LEU A 114 13.23 1.16 -1.90
CA LEU A 114 12.94 0.28 -3.02
C LEU A 114 12.44 1.03 -4.25
N ALA A 115 11.56 2.03 -4.08
CA ALA A 115 11.03 2.78 -5.21
C ALA A 115 12.14 3.63 -5.88
N ALA A 116 12.93 4.36 -5.12
CA ALA A 116 13.98 5.20 -5.65
C ALA A 116 15.26 4.40 -5.95
N GLY A 117 15.83 3.72 -4.96
CA GLY A 117 17.08 2.98 -5.11
C GLY A 117 16.93 1.73 -5.96
N GLY A 118 15.94 0.89 -5.66
CA GLY A 118 15.64 -0.31 -6.44
C GLY A 118 15.22 0.02 -7.87
N GLY A 119 14.39 1.03 -8.05
CA GLY A 119 13.97 1.51 -9.37
C GLY A 119 15.16 2.02 -10.19
N TRP A 120 16.08 2.76 -9.58
CA TRP A 120 17.29 3.24 -10.24
C TRP A 120 18.21 2.08 -10.68
N VAL A 121 18.42 1.10 -9.81
CA VAL A 121 19.23 -0.09 -10.12
C VAL A 121 18.59 -0.89 -11.26
N LEU A 122 17.27 -1.14 -11.22
CA LEU A 122 16.57 -1.87 -12.29
C LEU A 122 16.64 -1.12 -13.62
N ALA A 123 16.52 0.21 -13.60
CA ALA A 123 16.56 1.03 -14.80
C ALA A 123 17.96 1.09 -15.42
N ASN A 124 19.00 1.30 -14.62
CA ASN A 124 20.34 1.63 -15.11
C ASN A 124 21.30 0.44 -15.11
N VAL A 125 21.25 -0.44 -14.11
CA VAL A 125 22.14 -1.61 -14.02
C VAL A 125 21.60 -2.77 -14.84
N PHE A 126 20.29 -3.03 -14.73
CA PHE A 126 19.63 -4.10 -15.52
C PHE A 126 19.13 -3.62 -16.89
N GLY A 127 19.29 -2.34 -17.23
CA GLY A 127 18.94 -1.80 -18.53
C GLY A 127 17.44 -1.76 -18.86
N MET A 128 16.57 -1.86 -17.84
CA MET A 128 15.12 -1.85 -18.02
C MET A 128 14.56 -0.45 -18.36
N GLY A 129 15.38 0.60 -18.25
CA GLY A 129 14.94 1.96 -18.53
C GLY A 129 13.75 2.38 -17.67
N LEU A 130 12.72 2.91 -18.30
CA LEU A 130 11.54 3.45 -17.60
C LEU A 130 10.76 2.35 -16.84
N ASP A 131 10.69 1.14 -17.38
CA ASP A 131 10.00 0.01 -16.72
C ASP A 131 10.65 -0.38 -15.40
N GLY A 132 11.98 -0.24 -15.30
CA GLY A 132 12.70 -0.46 -14.06
C GLY A 132 12.24 0.45 -12.92
N HIS A 133 11.94 1.72 -13.22
CA HIS A 133 11.37 2.65 -12.25
C HIS A 133 9.95 2.25 -11.83
N PHE A 134 9.09 1.86 -12.79
CA PHE A 134 7.74 1.41 -12.49
C PHE A 134 7.73 0.15 -11.64
N LEU A 135 8.59 -0.81 -11.94
CA LEU A 135 8.75 -2.03 -11.17
C LEU A 135 9.29 -1.71 -9.75
N GLY A 136 10.25 -0.80 -9.63
CA GLY A 136 10.76 -0.34 -8.34
C GLY A 136 9.67 0.26 -7.45
N VAL A 137 8.77 1.07 -8.03
CA VAL A 137 7.59 1.62 -7.33
C VAL A 137 6.63 0.50 -6.91
N ALA A 138 6.32 -0.45 -7.79
CA ALA A 138 5.43 -1.58 -7.49
C ALA A 138 5.99 -2.47 -6.36
N LEU A 139 7.29 -2.77 -6.40
CA LEU A 139 7.98 -3.51 -5.33
C LEU A 139 7.97 -2.72 -4.01
N GLY A 140 8.23 -1.41 -4.06
CA GLY A 140 8.17 -0.56 -2.87
C GLY A 140 6.80 -0.54 -2.22
N ILE A 141 5.72 -0.44 -3.01
CA ILE A 141 4.34 -0.47 -2.53
C ILE A 141 4.01 -1.84 -1.91
N THR A 142 4.41 -2.93 -2.57
CA THR A 142 4.18 -4.29 -2.05
C THR A 142 4.95 -4.50 -0.75
N ALA A 143 6.22 -4.12 -0.70
CA ALA A 143 7.05 -4.20 0.50
C ALA A 143 6.46 -3.40 1.67
N TYR A 144 5.91 -2.21 1.39
CA TYR A 144 5.21 -1.40 2.39
C TYR A 144 4.07 -2.17 3.07
N GLY A 145 3.22 -2.83 2.28
CA GLY A 145 2.14 -3.67 2.80
C GLY A 145 2.66 -4.85 3.64
N VAL A 146 3.65 -5.57 3.11
CA VAL A 146 4.23 -6.74 3.77
C VAL A 146 4.93 -6.36 5.08
N VAL A 147 5.79 -5.34 5.08
CA VAL A 147 6.53 -4.93 6.29
C VAL A 147 5.59 -4.42 7.38
N THR A 148 4.56 -3.65 7.01
CA THR A 148 3.55 -3.20 7.98
C THR A 148 2.76 -4.37 8.54
N ALA A 149 2.38 -5.35 7.70
CA ALA A 149 1.68 -6.57 8.12
C ALA A 149 2.52 -7.42 9.08
N LEU A 150 3.82 -7.59 8.79
CA LEU A 150 4.75 -8.29 9.67
C LEU A 150 4.88 -7.59 11.03
N GLY A 151 4.93 -6.28 11.06
CA GLY A 151 4.97 -5.49 12.29
C GLY A 151 3.78 -5.74 13.21
N VAL A 152 2.57 -5.75 12.66
CA VAL A 152 1.35 -6.05 13.41
C VAL A 152 1.29 -7.52 13.85
N ARG A 153 1.83 -8.45 13.03
CA ARG A 153 1.83 -9.89 13.32
C ARG A 153 2.87 -10.29 14.36
N GLN A 154 4.09 -9.75 14.29
CA GLN A 154 5.27 -10.28 15.01
C GLN A 154 5.52 -9.67 16.39
N GLY A 155 4.74 -8.70 16.84
CA GLY A 155 4.87 -8.46 18.24
C GLY A 155 5.05 -7.06 18.80
N GLU A 156 4.70 -6.01 18.11
CA GLU A 156 4.56 -4.72 18.82
C GLU A 156 3.20 -4.61 19.54
N TRP A 157 2.26 -5.52 19.21
CA TRP A 157 0.94 -5.54 19.82
C TRP A 157 0.90 -6.59 20.93
N PRO A 158 0.77 -6.21 22.23
CA PRO A 158 0.67 -7.14 23.35
C PRO A 158 -0.53 -8.08 23.18
N GLY A 159 -0.42 -9.32 23.65
CA GLY A 159 -1.50 -10.30 23.63
C GLY A 159 -1.28 -11.47 22.66
N ARG A 160 -0.19 -12.21 22.88
CA ARG A 160 -0.14 -13.65 22.54
C ARG A 160 -0.64 -14.46 23.71
#